data_3ed7fe3e70c3859d2dbac1f0c9aeedeb
#
_entry.id   3ed7fe3e70c3859d2dbac1f0c9aeedeb
#
_cell.length_a   1.000
_cell.length_b   1.000
_cell.length_c   1.000
_cell.angle_alpha   90.00
_cell.angle_beta   90.00
_cell.angle_gamma   90.00
#
_symmetry.space_group_name_H-M   'P 1'
#
loop_
_entity.id
_entity.type
_entity.pdbx_description
1 polymer ?
#
loop_
_entity_poly.entity_id
_entity_poly.type
_entity_poly.pdbx_seq_one_letter_code
_entity_poly.pdbx_strand_id
1 'polypeptide(L)'
;MDKISPFNLKKFRQETGMSQKQFAEAVDLPTRTYRSYEAGERGLSIEKFRDLKAKLGFHREHEKQSLRARIDYLRISFPALRDLESFCENFLFCHLSEFSAQETRLMNFTHLWQRGNIWIFDFFDKAETKDYQSCLQLSGQGCRELEVLLEYKGITWQAFL
;
A
#
# COMPACT_ATOMS: atom_id res chain seq x y z
N MET A 1 6.51 13.47 -0.20
CA MET A 1 5.20 13.55 0.51
C MET A 1 4.41 12.37 0.02
N ASP A 2 4.13 11.46 0.91
CA ASP A 2 3.63 10.15 0.59
C ASP A 2 2.14 10.19 0.34
N LYS A 3 1.72 9.46 -0.68
CA LYS A 3 0.34 9.48 -1.19
C LYS A 3 -0.25 8.09 -1.05
N ILE A 4 -1.52 8.05 -0.68
CA ILE A 4 -2.32 6.83 -0.72
C ILE A 4 -2.67 6.53 -2.18
N SER A 5 -2.60 5.24 -2.54
CA SER A 5 -3.07 4.78 -3.84
C SER A 5 -4.54 5.10 -4.06
N PRO A 6 -4.94 5.59 -5.25
CA PRO A 6 -6.34 5.77 -5.63
C PRO A 6 -7.19 4.52 -5.44
N PHE A 7 -6.60 3.34 -5.72
CA PHE A 7 -7.21 2.04 -5.51
C PHE A 7 -7.63 1.84 -4.04
N ASN A 8 -6.75 2.14 -3.10
CA ASN A 8 -7.04 1.99 -1.67
C ASN A 8 -8.13 2.95 -1.21
N LEU A 9 -8.13 4.20 -1.70
CA LEU A 9 -9.18 5.15 -1.39
C LEU A 9 -10.55 4.67 -1.89
N LYS A 10 -10.62 4.18 -3.12
CA LYS A 10 -11.83 3.62 -3.71
C LYS A 10 -12.31 2.39 -2.96
N LYS A 11 -11.42 1.45 -2.65
CA LYS A 11 -11.73 0.23 -1.89
C LYS A 11 -12.27 0.58 -0.51
N PHE A 12 -11.62 1.52 0.19
CA PHE A 12 -12.08 2.01 1.50
C PHE A 12 -13.51 2.54 1.44
N ARG A 13 -13.84 3.41 0.47
CA ARG A 13 -15.21 3.89 0.31
C ARG A 13 -16.19 2.75 0.03
N GLN A 14 -15.83 1.81 -0.83
CA GLN A 14 -16.70 0.67 -1.16
C GLN A 14 -17.01 -0.18 0.07
N GLU A 15 -16.04 -0.38 0.96
CA GLU A 15 -16.22 -1.10 2.23
C GLU A 15 -17.16 -0.36 3.21
N THR A 16 -17.24 0.98 3.14
CA THR A 16 -18.25 1.76 3.90
C THR A 16 -19.66 1.70 3.29
N GLY A 17 -19.81 1.11 2.10
CA GLY A 17 -21.10 1.07 1.38
C GLY A 17 -21.55 2.42 0.81
N MET A 18 -20.73 3.47 0.89
CA MET A 18 -21.09 4.83 0.48
C MET A 18 -20.84 5.08 -1.01
N SER A 19 -21.72 5.84 -1.65
CA SER A 19 -21.43 6.45 -2.95
C SER A 19 -20.34 7.53 -2.82
N GLN A 20 -19.70 7.90 -3.93
CA GLN A 20 -18.71 8.99 -3.93
C GLN A 20 -19.23 10.30 -3.33
N LYS A 21 -20.49 10.62 -3.59
CA LYS A 21 -21.14 11.83 -3.06
C LYS A 21 -21.33 11.75 -1.55
N GLN A 22 -21.90 10.65 -1.05
CA GLN A 22 -22.12 10.43 0.38
C GLN A 22 -20.79 10.41 1.16
N PHE A 23 -19.78 9.75 0.62
CA PHE A 23 -18.47 9.70 1.26
C PHE A 23 -17.84 11.10 1.33
N ALA A 24 -17.86 11.86 0.23
CA ALA A 24 -17.33 13.23 0.20
C ALA A 24 -18.05 14.14 1.22
N GLU A 25 -19.37 14.04 1.32
CA GLU A 25 -20.17 14.77 2.31
C GLU A 25 -19.79 14.38 3.75
N ALA A 26 -19.64 13.06 4.02
CA ALA A 26 -19.29 12.55 5.35
C ALA A 26 -17.89 12.98 5.83
N VAL A 27 -16.98 13.30 4.91
CA VAL A 27 -15.61 13.75 5.24
C VAL A 27 -15.37 15.25 4.99
N ASP A 28 -16.43 16.03 4.76
CA ASP A 28 -16.39 17.47 4.48
C ASP A 28 -15.50 17.84 3.28
N LEU A 29 -15.59 17.08 2.20
CA LEU A 29 -14.88 17.36 0.96
C LEU A 29 -15.87 17.70 -0.17
N PRO A 30 -15.54 18.64 -1.06
CA PRO A 30 -16.28 18.79 -2.31
C PRO A 30 -16.23 17.49 -3.12
N THR A 31 -17.36 17.00 -3.61
CA THR A 31 -17.46 15.74 -4.38
C THR A 31 -16.47 15.71 -5.57
N ARG A 32 -16.27 16.87 -6.23
CA ARG A 32 -15.29 17.02 -7.34
C ARG A 32 -13.86 16.72 -6.86
N THR A 33 -13.48 17.23 -5.69
CA THR A 33 -12.16 17.01 -5.10
C THR A 33 -11.98 15.55 -4.74
N TYR A 34 -12.99 14.92 -4.14
CA TYR A 34 -12.94 13.52 -3.80
C TYR A 34 -12.79 12.63 -5.04
N ARG A 35 -13.56 12.90 -6.10
CA ARG A 35 -13.46 12.19 -7.38
C ARG A 35 -12.06 12.28 -7.98
N SER A 36 -11.42 13.44 -7.93
CA SER A 36 -10.06 13.60 -8.46
C SER A 36 -9.01 12.85 -7.64
N TYR A 37 -9.23 12.59 -6.35
CA TYR A 37 -8.39 11.68 -5.56
C TYR A 37 -8.60 10.21 -5.96
N GLU A 38 -9.85 9.75 -6.14
CA GLU A 38 -10.12 8.38 -6.60
C GLU A 38 -9.66 8.13 -8.04
N ALA A 39 -9.68 9.15 -8.90
CA ALA A 39 -9.18 9.07 -10.28
C ALA A 39 -7.65 9.13 -10.38
N GLY A 40 -6.95 9.42 -9.27
CA GLY A 40 -5.49 9.58 -9.29
C GLY A 40 -4.99 10.90 -9.88
N GLU A 41 -5.89 11.81 -10.32
CA GLU A 41 -5.55 13.14 -10.84
C GLU A 41 -4.87 14.00 -9.78
N ARG A 42 -5.21 13.77 -8.52
CA ARG A 42 -4.61 14.43 -7.35
C ARG A 42 -4.17 13.37 -6.35
N GLY A 43 -2.95 13.53 -5.84
CA GLY A 43 -2.45 12.67 -4.77
C GLY A 43 -3.09 13.02 -3.42
N LEU A 44 -3.56 12.02 -2.69
CA LEU A 44 -4.02 12.14 -1.31
C LEU A 44 -2.86 11.76 -0.37
N SER A 45 -2.43 12.69 0.50
CA SER A 45 -1.39 12.39 1.49
C SER A 45 -1.89 11.40 2.54
N ILE A 46 -0.96 10.63 3.14
CA ILE A 46 -1.25 9.70 4.23
C ILE A 46 -1.91 10.41 5.41
N GLU A 47 -1.41 11.60 5.79
CA GLU A 47 -1.98 12.41 6.87
C GLU A 47 -3.44 12.75 6.59
N LYS A 48 -3.71 13.28 5.40
CA LYS A 48 -5.07 13.63 5.00
C LYS A 48 -5.99 12.40 4.94
N PHE A 49 -5.49 11.25 4.54
CA PHE A 49 -6.26 10.01 4.58
C PHE A 49 -6.59 9.59 6.02
N ARG A 50 -5.68 9.77 6.97
CA ARG A 50 -5.93 9.54 8.40
C ARG A 50 -7.04 10.47 8.92
N ASP A 51 -7.02 11.76 8.53
CA ASP A 51 -8.06 12.71 8.90
C ASP A 51 -9.43 12.30 8.33
N LEU A 52 -9.49 11.82 7.10
CA LEU A 52 -10.73 11.31 6.50
C LEU A 52 -11.26 10.10 7.28
N LYS A 53 -10.39 9.18 7.68
CA LYS A 53 -10.77 8.03 8.52
C LYS A 53 -11.31 8.47 9.88
N ALA A 54 -10.67 9.43 10.53
CA ALA A 54 -11.11 9.95 11.82
C ALA A 54 -12.51 10.59 11.73
N LYS A 55 -12.80 11.34 10.67
CA LYS A 55 -14.12 11.93 10.42
C LYS A 55 -15.24 10.90 10.25
N LEU A 56 -14.91 9.71 9.75
CA LEU A 56 -15.84 8.60 9.62
C LEU A 56 -15.97 7.74 10.90
N GLY A 57 -15.40 8.19 12.01
CA GLY A 57 -15.45 7.48 13.29
C GLY A 57 -14.42 6.35 13.44
N PHE A 58 -13.53 6.17 12.47
CA PHE A 58 -12.39 5.27 12.61
C PHE A 58 -11.29 5.93 13.44
N HIS A 59 -11.58 6.18 14.72
CA HIS A 59 -10.60 6.70 15.65
C HIS A 59 -9.62 5.59 16.05
N ARG A 60 -8.34 5.94 16.20
CA ARG A 60 -7.45 5.07 16.97
C ARG A 60 -8.05 4.94 18.37
N GLU A 61 -8.33 3.72 18.80
CA GLU A 61 -8.46 3.49 20.24
C GLU A 61 -7.16 3.99 20.87
N HIS A 62 -7.29 4.83 21.91
CA HIS A 62 -6.13 5.30 22.66
C HIS A 62 -5.43 4.09 23.29
N GLU A 63 -4.46 3.55 22.57
CA GLU A 63 -3.54 2.59 23.17
C GLU A 63 -2.89 3.23 24.39
N LYS A 64 -3.15 2.63 25.53
CA LYS A 64 -2.37 2.85 26.75
C LYS A 64 -0.90 2.87 26.37
N GLN A 65 -0.11 3.81 26.92
CA GLN A 65 1.32 4.00 26.66
C GLN A 65 2.07 2.66 26.68
N SER A 66 2.05 1.95 25.59
CA SER A 66 2.81 0.73 25.36
C SER A 66 4.03 1.08 24.52
N LEU A 67 5.10 0.35 24.72
CA LEU A 67 6.32 0.47 23.91
C LEU A 67 5.94 0.35 22.43
N ARG A 68 6.16 1.39 21.62
CA ARG A 68 5.87 1.36 20.18
C ARG A 68 7.16 0.98 19.44
N ALA A 69 7.19 -0.22 18.90
CA ALA A 69 8.20 -0.58 17.92
C ALA A 69 7.82 0.06 16.56
N ARG A 70 8.80 0.61 15.87
CA ARG A 70 8.63 1.19 14.54
C ARG A 70 9.53 0.43 13.56
N ILE A 71 8.95 -0.05 12.47
CA ILE A 71 9.71 -0.69 11.40
C ILE A 71 10.05 0.37 10.37
N ASP A 72 11.34 0.67 10.20
CA ASP A 72 11.84 1.64 9.21
C ASP A 72 12.42 0.97 7.96
N TYR A 73 12.69 -0.33 8.04
CA TYR A 73 13.16 -1.13 6.93
C TYR A 73 12.62 -2.55 7.06
N LEU A 74 12.10 -3.08 5.98
CA LEU A 74 11.62 -4.45 5.87
C LEU A 74 12.09 -5.05 4.56
N ARG A 75 12.62 -6.25 4.62
CA ARG A 75 12.96 -7.05 3.46
C ARG A 75 12.47 -8.47 3.67
N ILE A 76 11.65 -8.96 2.73
CA ILE A 76 11.06 -10.29 2.79
C ILE A 76 11.36 -10.98 1.47
N SER A 77 11.92 -12.18 1.54
CA SER A 77 12.07 -13.07 0.38
C SER A 77 10.93 -14.08 0.36
N PHE A 78 10.35 -14.27 -0.82
CA PHE A 78 9.27 -15.22 -1.04
C PHE A 78 9.74 -16.32 -2.00
N PRO A 79 9.23 -17.55 -1.87
CA PRO A 79 9.25 -18.47 -2.99
C PRO A 79 8.61 -17.75 -4.18
N ALA A 80 9.06 -18.05 -5.38
CA ALA A 80 8.66 -17.37 -6.60
C ALA A 80 7.20 -16.88 -6.63
N LEU A 81 7.01 -15.59 -6.76
CA LEU A 81 5.68 -15.00 -6.96
C LEU A 81 5.21 -15.35 -8.37
N ARG A 82 4.22 -16.24 -8.49
CA ARG A 82 3.67 -16.63 -9.78
C ARG A 82 2.75 -15.56 -10.37
N ASP A 83 2.06 -14.85 -9.49
CA ASP A 83 1.08 -13.83 -9.83
C ASP A 83 1.39 -12.55 -9.03
N LEU A 84 2.13 -11.66 -9.67
CA LEU A 84 2.56 -10.41 -9.07
C LEU A 84 1.39 -9.42 -8.89
N GLU A 85 0.37 -9.47 -9.77
CA GLU A 85 -0.84 -8.64 -9.65
C GLU A 85 -1.61 -9.03 -8.38
N SER A 86 -1.92 -10.32 -8.21
CA SER A 86 -2.56 -10.83 -6.99
C SER A 86 -1.76 -10.54 -5.73
N PHE A 87 -0.43 -10.60 -5.80
CA PHE A 87 0.42 -10.23 -4.68
C PHE A 87 0.28 -8.74 -4.33
N CYS A 88 0.33 -7.86 -5.30
CA CYS A 88 0.15 -6.43 -5.07
C CYS A 88 -1.25 -6.12 -4.49
N GLU A 89 -2.29 -6.70 -5.03
CA GLU A 89 -3.67 -6.46 -4.57
C GLU A 89 -3.94 -6.99 -3.16
N ASN A 90 -3.50 -8.20 -2.87
CA ASN A 90 -3.84 -8.87 -1.61
C ASN A 90 -2.84 -8.60 -0.48
N PHE A 91 -1.58 -8.32 -0.81
CA PHE A 91 -0.52 -8.13 0.16
C PHE A 91 -0.12 -6.67 0.33
N LEU A 92 0.01 -5.92 -0.76
CA LEU A 92 0.37 -4.50 -0.74
C LEU A 92 -0.83 -3.57 -0.87
N PHE A 93 -2.02 -4.11 -1.13
CA PHE A 93 -3.28 -3.38 -1.26
C PHE A 93 -3.24 -2.26 -2.33
N CYS A 94 -2.60 -2.55 -3.47
CA CYS A 94 -2.47 -1.63 -4.61
C CYS A 94 -2.44 -2.42 -5.93
N HIS A 95 -2.62 -1.74 -7.06
CA HIS A 95 -2.47 -2.38 -8.37
C HIS A 95 -1.01 -2.43 -8.82
N LEU A 96 -0.61 -3.47 -9.55
CA LEU A 96 0.73 -3.56 -10.16
C LEU A 96 1.01 -2.41 -11.12
N SER A 97 -0.02 -1.91 -11.80
CA SER A 97 0.07 -0.74 -12.69
C SER A 97 0.52 0.56 -12.01
N GLU A 98 0.53 0.62 -10.67
CA GLU A 98 1.06 1.75 -9.91
C GLU A 98 2.59 1.70 -9.75
N PHE A 99 3.21 0.58 -10.14
CA PHE A 99 4.65 0.41 -10.12
C PHE A 99 5.26 0.72 -11.49
N SER A 100 6.45 1.29 -11.49
CA SER A 100 7.30 1.38 -12.67
C SER A 100 8.18 0.13 -12.75
N ALA A 101 8.16 -0.55 -13.89
CA ALA A 101 9.01 -1.70 -14.15
C ALA A 101 10.32 -1.26 -14.78
N GLN A 102 11.44 -1.82 -14.33
CA GLN A 102 12.76 -1.60 -14.91
C GLN A 102 13.64 -2.84 -14.81
N GLU A 103 14.56 -3.00 -15.73
CA GLU A 103 15.60 -4.02 -15.61
C GLU A 103 16.57 -3.68 -14.49
N THR A 104 17.06 -4.70 -13.79
CA THR A 104 18.04 -4.53 -12.73
C THR A 104 19.05 -5.69 -12.73
N ARG A 105 20.22 -5.46 -12.13
CA ARG A 105 21.19 -6.51 -11.80
C ARG A 105 21.49 -6.54 -10.30
N LEU A 106 20.68 -5.83 -9.51
CA LEU A 106 20.85 -5.80 -8.07
C LEU A 106 20.50 -7.18 -7.49
N MET A 107 21.39 -7.73 -6.69
CA MET A 107 21.17 -8.99 -5.98
C MET A 107 20.82 -10.19 -6.87
N ASN A 108 21.30 -10.18 -8.12
CA ASN A 108 21.03 -11.17 -9.16
C ASN A 108 19.58 -11.22 -9.66
N PHE A 109 18.75 -10.27 -9.31
CA PHE A 109 17.42 -10.11 -9.92
C PHE A 109 17.50 -9.48 -11.31
N THR A 110 16.54 -9.77 -12.17
CA THR A 110 16.47 -9.24 -13.53
C THR A 110 15.48 -8.10 -13.66
N HIS A 111 14.50 -8.03 -12.75
CA HIS A 111 13.45 -7.02 -12.74
C HIS A 111 13.29 -6.36 -11.37
N LEU A 112 13.02 -5.07 -11.42
CA LEU A 112 12.62 -4.26 -10.27
C LEU A 112 11.31 -3.56 -10.61
N TRP A 113 10.31 -3.78 -9.79
CA TRP A 113 9.06 -3.03 -9.77
C TRP A 113 9.14 -2.04 -8.62
N GLN A 114 9.02 -0.75 -8.91
CA GLN A 114 9.21 0.31 -7.93
C GLN A 114 8.01 1.24 -7.87
N ARG A 115 7.51 1.46 -6.65
CA ARG A 115 6.53 2.48 -6.30
C ARG A 115 7.03 3.24 -5.07
N GLY A 116 7.61 4.42 -5.28
CA GLY A 116 8.25 5.17 -4.20
C GLY A 116 9.32 4.36 -3.47
N ASN A 117 9.10 4.10 -2.18
CA ASN A 117 10.01 3.33 -1.32
C ASN A 117 9.56 1.87 -1.12
N ILE A 118 8.69 1.38 -1.98
CA ILE A 118 8.27 -0.01 -2.07
C ILE A 118 8.88 -0.60 -3.33
N TRP A 119 9.71 -1.62 -3.18
CA TRP A 119 10.45 -2.25 -4.26
C TRP A 119 10.16 -3.74 -4.27
N ILE A 120 9.86 -4.29 -5.43
CA ILE A 120 9.69 -5.73 -5.64
C ILE A 120 10.74 -6.17 -6.66
N PHE A 121 11.65 -7.02 -6.23
CA PHE A 121 12.66 -7.63 -7.09
C PHE A 121 12.17 -8.98 -7.56
N ASP A 122 12.28 -9.25 -8.85
CA ASP A 122 11.83 -10.50 -9.46
C ASP A 122 12.69 -10.87 -10.67
N PHE A 123 12.37 -11.98 -11.32
CA PHE A 123 13.02 -12.46 -12.53
C PHE A 123 12.07 -12.37 -13.71
N PHE A 124 12.60 -12.02 -14.87
CA PHE A 124 11.79 -11.92 -16.10
C PHE A 124 11.35 -13.31 -16.59
N ASP A 125 12.29 -14.25 -16.69
CA ASP A 125 12.00 -15.60 -17.11
C ASP A 125 12.08 -16.57 -15.94
N LYS A 126 10.89 -16.92 -15.45
CA LYS A 126 10.74 -17.81 -14.30
C LYS A 126 10.97 -19.29 -14.67
N ALA A 127 10.98 -19.62 -15.96
CA ALA A 127 11.10 -21.01 -16.42
C ALA A 127 12.56 -21.54 -16.36
N GLU A 128 13.55 -20.65 -16.43
CA GLU A 128 14.96 -21.04 -16.48
C GLU A 128 15.62 -21.19 -15.10
N THR A 129 15.01 -20.67 -14.03
CA THR A 129 15.59 -20.66 -12.67
C THR A 129 14.84 -21.62 -11.75
N LYS A 130 15.47 -22.70 -11.34
CA LYS A 130 14.85 -23.71 -10.45
C LYS A 130 14.63 -23.26 -9.00
N ASP A 131 15.40 -22.28 -8.51
CA ASP A 131 15.41 -21.85 -7.10
C ASP A 131 15.40 -20.32 -6.96
N TYR A 132 14.57 -19.62 -7.74
CA TYR A 132 14.50 -18.18 -7.60
C TYR A 132 13.53 -17.75 -6.48
N GLN A 133 13.89 -16.67 -5.83
CA GLN A 133 13.06 -16.02 -4.82
C GLN A 133 12.75 -14.59 -5.28
N SER A 134 11.50 -14.19 -5.17
CA SER A 134 11.15 -12.78 -5.28
C SER A 134 11.42 -12.08 -3.94
N CYS A 135 11.72 -10.80 -3.96
CA CYS A 135 12.05 -10.04 -2.77
C CYS A 135 11.25 -8.74 -2.71
N LEU A 136 10.50 -8.55 -1.64
CA LEU A 136 9.88 -7.27 -1.30
C LEU A 136 10.83 -6.49 -0.40
N GLN A 137 11.06 -5.23 -0.71
CA GLN A 137 11.82 -4.31 0.12
C GLN A 137 11.01 -3.02 0.35
N LEU A 138 10.89 -2.64 1.60
CA LEU A 138 10.26 -1.41 2.06
C LEU A 138 11.28 -0.62 2.87
N SER A 139 11.37 0.68 2.64
CA SER A 139 12.23 1.55 3.44
C SER A 139 11.53 2.85 3.81
N GLY A 140 11.79 3.35 5.01
CA GLY A 140 11.29 4.64 5.49
C GLY A 140 9.77 4.79 5.26
N GLN A 141 9.40 5.57 4.29
CA GLN A 141 8.01 5.85 3.95
C GLN A 141 7.25 4.65 3.39
N GLY A 142 7.90 3.73 2.69
CA GLY A 142 7.26 2.49 2.24
C GLY A 142 6.72 1.69 3.43
N CYS A 143 7.50 1.61 4.52
CA CYS A 143 7.04 1.00 5.76
C CYS A 143 5.87 1.77 6.39
N ARG A 144 5.90 3.11 6.34
CA ARG A 144 4.79 3.96 6.87
C ARG A 144 3.51 3.78 6.06
N GLU A 145 3.63 3.73 4.75
CA GLU A 145 2.49 3.51 3.87
C GLU A 145 1.84 2.15 4.15
N LEU A 146 2.64 1.09 4.23
CA LEU A 146 2.12 -0.23 4.56
C LEU A 146 1.54 -0.28 5.99
N GLU A 147 2.17 0.35 6.98
CA GLU A 147 1.65 0.43 8.36
C GLU A 147 0.24 1.02 8.40
N VAL A 148 -0.01 2.12 7.67
CA VAL A 148 -1.34 2.74 7.59
C VAL A 148 -2.38 1.78 6.98
N LEU A 149 -1.97 1.01 5.97
CA LEU A 149 -2.85 0.04 5.32
C LEU A 149 -3.16 -1.15 6.23
N LEU A 150 -2.15 -1.65 6.96
CA LEU A 150 -2.32 -2.70 7.96
C LEU A 150 -3.25 -2.25 9.09
N GLU A 151 -3.04 -1.04 9.63
CA GLU A 151 -3.91 -0.45 10.65
C GLU A 151 -5.37 -0.37 10.15
N TYR A 152 -5.55 0.04 8.89
CA TYR A 152 -6.87 0.09 8.28
C TYR A 152 -7.54 -1.29 8.20
N LYS A 153 -6.79 -2.31 7.88
CA LYS A 153 -7.26 -3.69 7.80
C LYS A 153 -7.39 -4.37 9.18
N GLY A 154 -6.99 -3.71 10.26
CA GLY A 154 -6.94 -4.31 11.58
C GLY A 154 -5.87 -5.41 11.70
N ILE A 155 -4.87 -5.39 10.84
CA ILE A 155 -3.77 -6.36 10.80
C ILE A 155 -2.59 -5.75 11.54
N THR A 156 -2.03 -6.47 12.49
CA THR A 156 -0.78 -6.08 13.16
C THR A 156 0.43 -6.48 12.32
N TRP A 157 1.58 -5.81 12.51
CA TRP A 157 2.83 -6.23 11.90
C TRP A 157 3.17 -7.70 12.20
N GLN A 158 2.88 -8.17 13.41
CA GLN A 158 3.13 -9.56 13.81
C GLN A 158 2.26 -10.56 13.02
N ALA A 159 1.02 -10.17 12.68
CA ALA A 159 0.15 -11.03 11.89
C ALA A 159 0.44 -10.95 10.38
N PHE A 160 1.10 -9.87 9.95
CA PHE A 160 1.51 -9.66 8.57
C PHE A 160 2.81 -10.42 8.24
N LEU A 161 3.76 -10.50 9.17
CA LEU A 161 5.05 -11.18 9.04
C LEU A 161 4.98 -12.66 9.42
#